data_1b1d9388c603c0580e1720f622dfda25
#
_entry.id   1b1d9388c603c0580e1720f622dfda25
#
_cell.length_a   1.000
_cell.length_b   1.000
_cell.length_c   1.000
_cell.angle_alpha   90.00
_cell.angle_beta   90.00
_cell.angle_gamma   90.00
#
_symmetry.space_group_name_H-M   'P 1'
#
loop_
_entity.id
_entity.type
_entity.pdbx_description
1 polymer ?
#
loop_
_entity_poly.entity_id
_entity_poly.type
_entity_poly.pdbx_seq_one_letter_code
_entity_poly.pdbx_strand_id
1 'polypeptide(L)'
;VRVTVFAEGAFYRAGTAGSSPDWNKVYEYTPAPGQFINELKTGGFDGTQTTPEAAVSYAEARMREVDKNGKPNPIWVSLGGFGGYIIVGFDHSVDNSGDYDLGILGNSFGGSSEPGIVWVMQDENGNGLPDDTWYELAGSETGKEETIQDYEVTYYRPTAPQMPVQWKDNKGNSGEIDYLKVYHKQDYYYPLWIDKDSYTLKGTCLKARNYDASGKGTYWVNDEYDWGYVDNFSPVDRLTGD
;
A
#
# COMPACT_ATOMS: atom_id res chain seq x y z
N VAL A 1 1.09 -4.03 -0.64
CA VAL A 1 0.98 -4.10 -2.12
C VAL A 1 0.67 -5.53 -2.51
N ARG A 2 -0.27 -5.72 -3.45
CA ARG A 2 -0.56 -7.03 -4.03
C ARG A 2 -0.17 -7.02 -5.50
N VAL A 3 0.66 -7.95 -5.91
CA VAL A 3 1.20 -8.08 -7.26
C VAL A 3 0.74 -9.41 -7.84
N THR A 4 0.22 -9.40 -9.07
CA THR A 4 -0.14 -10.62 -9.77
C THR A 4 1.08 -11.17 -10.50
N VAL A 5 1.49 -12.39 -10.15
CA VAL A 5 2.58 -13.12 -10.77
C VAL A 5 2.00 -14.39 -11.41
N PHE A 6 2.47 -14.74 -12.60
CA PHE A 6 2.04 -15.95 -13.31
C PHE A 6 3.16 -16.98 -13.29
N ALA A 7 2.88 -18.23 -12.96
CA ALA A 7 3.85 -19.33 -13.03
C ALA A 7 3.78 -20.07 -14.37
N GLU A 8 4.81 -20.89 -14.68
CA GLU A 8 4.79 -21.81 -15.82
C GLU A 8 3.59 -22.75 -15.74
N GLY A 9 2.80 -22.78 -16.82
CA GLY A 9 1.60 -23.60 -16.93
C GLY A 9 0.70 -23.14 -18.07
N ALA A 10 -0.55 -23.61 -18.08
CA ALA A 10 -1.51 -23.28 -19.13
C ALA A 10 -1.81 -21.78 -19.26
N PHE A 11 -1.58 -21.01 -18.21
CA PHE A 11 -1.87 -19.57 -18.12
C PHE A 11 -0.59 -18.71 -18.10
N TYR A 12 0.57 -19.32 -18.23
CA TYR A 12 1.83 -18.59 -18.35
C TYR A 12 1.84 -17.72 -19.62
N ARG A 13 2.18 -16.47 -19.45
CA ARG A 13 2.32 -15.49 -20.52
C ARG A 13 3.76 -15.04 -20.60
N ALA A 14 4.51 -15.61 -21.54
CA ALA A 14 5.89 -15.23 -21.74
C ALA A 14 6.03 -13.75 -22.09
N GLY A 15 7.03 -13.09 -21.50
CA GLY A 15 7.42 -11.75 -21.92
C GLY A 15 7.89 -11.74 -23.38
N THR A 16 7.60 -10.68 -24.08
CA THR A 16 7.99 -10.44 -25.48
C THR A 16 8.80 -9.14 -25.57
N ALA A 17 9.38 -8.86 -26.72
CA ALA A 17 10.07 -7.58 -26.95
C ALA A 17 9.14 -6.34 -26.82
N GLY A 18 7.82 -6.53 -26.81
CA GLY A 18 6.83 -5.47 -26.61
C GLY A 18 6.26 -5.42 -25.19
N SER A 19 6.63 -6.36 -24.33
CA SER A 19 6.17 -6.36 -22.93
C SER A 19 6.86 -5.25 -22.13
N SER A 20 6.12 -4.64 -21.21
CA SER A 20 6.66 -3.61 -20.33
C SER A 20 7.30 -4.24 -19.09
N PRO A 21 8.48 -3.78 -18.64
CA PRO A 21 8.99 -4.16 -17.33
C PRO A 21 8.17 -3.57 -16.18
N ASP A 22 7.34 -2.57 -16.47
CA ASP A 22 6.49 -1.93 -15.48
C ASP A 22 5.12 -2.61 -15.41
N TRP A 23 4.46 -2.46 -14.27
CA TRP A 23 3.04 -2.85 -14.12
C TRP A 23 2.19 -2.17 -15.22
N ASN A 24 1.10 -2.83 -15.65
CA ASN A 24 0.28 -2.33 -16.75
C ASN A 24 -1.13 -1.89 -16.33
N LYS A 25 -1.61 -2.32 -15.17
CA LYS A 25 -2.98 -2.07 -14.73
C LYS A 25 -3.10 -2.03 -13.22
N VAL A 26 -3.95 -1.15 -12.70
CA VAL A 26 -4.48 -1.21 -11.34
C VAL A 26 -5.83 -1.92 -11.37
N TYR A 27 -5.97 -2.96 -10.58
CA TYR A 27 -7.23 -3.71 -10.42
C TYR A 27 -8.07 -3.19 -9.27
N GLU A 28 -7.42 -2.82 -8.16
CA GLU A 28 -8.09 -2.36 -6.97
C GLU A 28 -7.19 -1.38 -6.20
N TYR A 29 -7.82 -0.37 -5.63
CA TYR A 29 -7.17 0.58 -4.72
C TYR A 29 -8.07 0.80 -3.50
N THR A 30 -7.71 0.16 -2.40
CA THR A 30 -8.48 0.16 -1.14
C THR A 30 -7.56 0.55 0.02
N PRO A 31 -7.25 1.84 0.17
CA PRO A 31 -6.41 2.31 1.28
C PRO A 31 -7.18 2.24 2.60
N ALA A 32 -6.43 2.11 3.69
CA ALA A 32 -6.94 2.43 5.02
C ALA A 32 -7.07 3.96 5.20
N PRO A 33 -7.83 4.43 6.18
CA PRO A 33 -7.84 5.85 6.52
C PRO A 33 -6.46 6.36 6.90
N GLY A 34 -6.17 7.62 6.58
CA GLY A 34 -4.87 8.22 6.88
C GLY A 34 -4.78 9.69 6.45
N GLN A 35 -3.76 10.37 6.96
CA GLN A 35 -3.58 11.81 6.75
C GLN A 35 -3.37 12.23 5.29
N PHE A 36 -2.89 11.33 4.42
CA PHE A 36 -2.71 11.59 3.00
C PHE A 36 -3.88 11.08 2.13
N ILE A 37 -4.92 10.52 2.72
CA ILE A 37 -6.12 10.09 2.01
C ILE A 37 -7.02 11.30 1.78
N ASN A 38 -7.57 11.44 0.56
CA ASN A 38 -8.38 12.58 0.12
C ASN A 38 -7.65 13.94 0.14
N GLU A 39 -6.34 13.96 0.16
CA GLU A 39 -5.58 15.20 0.22
C GLU A 39 -5.37 15.81 -1.17
N LEU A 40 -5.97 16.99 -1.40
CA LEU A 40 -5.97 17.66 -2.70
C LEU A 40 -4.60 18.15 -3.18
N LYS A 41 -3.66 18.42 -2.27
CA LYS A 41 -2.37 19.05 -2.61
C LYS A 41 -1.25 18.07 -2.86
N THR A 42 -1.16 17.03 -2.05
CA THR A 42 -0.03 16.09 -2.05
C THR A 42 -0.30 14.88 -2.93
N GLY A 43 -1.50 14.35 -2.92
CA GLY A 43 -1.86 13.13 -3.63
C GLY A 43 -2.40 13.34 -5.05
N GLY A 44 -2.60 14.59 -5.52
CA GLY A 44 -3.29 14.85 -6.79
C GLY A 44 -4.77 14.44 -6.79
N PHE A 45 -5.33 14.17 -5.65
CA PHE A 45 -6.75 13.92 -5.47
C PHE A 45 -7.52 15.23 -5.66
N ASP A 46 -8.58 15.25 -6.48
CA ASP A 46 -9.35 16.44 -6.82
C ASP A 46 -10.77 16.47 -6.21
N GLY A 47 -11.12 15.44 -5.43
CA GLY A 47 -12.42 15.34 -4.77
C GLY A 47 -13.52 14.70 -5.63
N THR A 48 -13.22 14.34 -6.89
CA THR A 48 -14.19 13.66 -7.77
C THR A 48 -14.17 12.16 -7.63
N GLN A 49 -13.18 11.60 -6.94
CA GLN A 49 -13.00 10.18 -6.72
C GLN A 49 -13.94 9.68 -5.62
N THR A 50 -15.21 9.49 -5.98
CA THR A 50 -16.27 9.06 -5.05
C THR A 50 -16.77 7.64 -5.33
N THR A 51 -16.17 6.93 -6.30
CA THR A 51 -16.44 5.52 -6.59
C THR A 51 -15.15 4.71 -6.66
N PRO A 52 -15.19 3.39 -6.43
CA PRO A 52 -14.01 2.54 -6.54
C PRO A 52 -13.32 2.65 -7.91
N GLU A 53 -14.06 2.74 -9.00
CA GLU A 53 -13.52 2.85 -10.36
C GLU A 53 -12.80 4.18 -10.56
N ALA A 54 -13.34 5.29 -10.03
CA ALA A 54 -12.69 6.59 -10.08
C ALA A 54 -11.41 6.61 -9.23
N ALA A 55 -11.41 5.92 -8.09
CA ALA A 55 -10.23 5.78 -7.24
C ALA A 55 -9.13 4.94 -7.91
N VAL A 56 -9.49 3.84 -8.58
CA VAL A 56 -8.56 3.02 -9.38
C VAL A 56 -7.95 3.85 -10.51
N SER A 57 -8.78 4.58 -11.27
CA SER A 57 -8.31 5.44 -12.37
C SER A 57 -7.38 6.54 -11.87
N TYR A 58 -7.66 7.13 -10.73
CA TYR A 58 -6.79 8.09 -10.06
C TYR A 58 -5.44 7.46 -9.69
N ALA A 59 -5.45 6.33 -8.99
CA ALA A 59 -4.23 5.66 -8.56
C ALA A 59 -3.35 5.26 -9.75
N GLU A 60 -3.96 4.74 -10.82
CA GLU A 60 -3.26 4.39 -12.05
C GLU A 60 -2.63 5.60 -12.73
N ALA A 61 -3.38 6.68 -12.90
CA ALA A 61 -2.87 7.91 -13.49
C ALA A 61 -1.72 8.51 -12.67
N ARG A 62 -1.86 8.45 -11.35
CA ARG A 62 -0.88 8.97 -10.41
C ARG A 62 0.44 8.22 -10.47
N MET A 63 0.42 6.90 -10.49
CA MET A 63 1.62 6.07 -10.57
C MET A 63 2.29 6.09 -11.96
N ARG A 64 1.58 6.54 -13.02
CA ARG A 64 2.12 6.71 -14.38
C ARG A 64 2.59 8.14 -14.67
N GLU A 65 2.47 9.04 -13.71
CA GLU A 65 2.82 10.44 -13.96
C GLU A 65 4.29 10.58 -14.31
N VAL A 66 4.56 11.41 -15.30
CA VAL A 66 5.90 11.75 -15.73
C VAL A 66 6.14 13.25 -15.61
N ASP A 67 7.38 13.64 -15.43
CA ASP A 67 7.79 15.03 -15.45
C ASP A 67 7.71 15.62 -16.88
N LYS A 68 7.98 16.92 -17.00
CA LYS A 68 8.00 17.63 -18.30
C LYS A 68 8.99 17.06 -19.33
N ASN A 69 9.91 16.19 -18.93
CA ASN A 69 10.89 15.56 -19.80
C ASN A 69 10.53 14.09 -20.12
N GLY A 70 9.36 13.62 -19.66
CA GLY A 70 8.90 12.25 -19.83
C GLY A 70 9.57 11.24 -18.89
N LYS A 71 10.27 11.70 -17.85
CA LYS A 71 10.81 10.79 -16.82
C LYS A 71 9.74 10.52 -15.77
N PRO A 72 9.72 9.29 -15.19
CA PRO A 72 8.85 9.01 -14.07
C PRO A 72 8.99 10.11 -13.01
N ASN A 73 7.88 10.71 -12.65
CA ASN A 73 7.82 11.63 -11.54
C ASN A 73 7.51 10.79 -10.31
N PRO A 74 8.37 10.76 -9.28
CA PRO A 74 8.16 9.92 -8.10
C PRO A 74 6.99 10.47 -7.29
N ILE A 75 5.80 10.10 -7.72
CA ILE A 75 4.55 10.49 -7.09
C ILE A 75 3.90 9.23 -6.54
N TRP A 76 3.65 9.27 -5.26
CA TRP A 76 3.19 8.15 -4.47
C TRP A 76 1.66 8.13 -4.38
N VAL A 77 1.07 6.95 -4.26
CA VAL A 77 -0.30 6.77 -3.77
C VAL A 77 -0.23 6.31 -2.32
N SER A 78 -0.97 6.97 -1.44
CA SER A 78 -1.01 6.59 -0.03
C SER A 78 -1.88 5.35 0.16
N LEU A 79 -1.38 4.37 0.90
CA LEU A 79 -2.17 3.21 1.33
C LEU A 79 -2.80 3.42 2.72
N GLY A 80 -2.50 4.54 3.39
CA GLY A 80 -3.04 4.87 4.69
C GLY A 80 -2.49 3.99 5.82
N GLY A 81 -3.32 3.71 6.80
CA GLY A 81 -2.96 2.89 7.96
C GLY A 81 -2.92 1.39 7.66
N PHE A 82 -3.07 0.57 8.71
CA PHE A 82 -2.98 -0.89 8.61
C PHE A 82 -3.96 -1.47 7.60
N GLY A 83 -3.45 -2.36 6.76
CA GLY A 83 -4.21 -3.19 5.83
C GLY A 83 -4.61 -2.50 4.53
N GLY A 84 -4.33 -1.21 4.36
CA GLY A 84 -4.54 -0.54 3.08
C GLY A 84 -3.72 -1.18 1.96
N TYR A 85 -4.32 -1.35 0.77
CA TYR A 85 -3.66 -2.05 -0.31
C TYR A 85 -3.99 -1.50 -1.70
N ILE A 86 -3.14 -1.86 -2.64
CA ILE A 86 -3.34 -1.68 -4.08
C ILE A 86 -3.01 -3.00 -4.78
N ILE A 87 -3.81 -3.37 -5.78
CA ILE A 87 -3.56 -4.53 -6.63
C ILE A 87 -3.15 -4.04 -8.02
N VAL A 88 -1.96 -4.45 -8.43
CA VAL A 88 -1.42 -4.17 -9.75
C VAL A 88 -1.15 -5.45 -10.52
N GLY A 89 -1.19 -5.40 -11.84
CA GLY A 89 -0.86 -6.52 -12.71
C GLY A 89 0.18 -6.15 -13.76
N PHE A 90 0.74 -7.17 -14.37
CA PHE A 90 1.68 -7.08 -15.48
C PHE A 90 1.05 -7.64 -16.75
N ASP A 91 1.56 -7.26 -17.91
CA ASP A 91 1.10 -7.77 -19.22
C ASP A 91 1.69 -9.16 -19.56
N HIS A 92 2.62 -9.64 -18.75
CA HIS A 92 3.28 -10.94 -18.86
C HIS A 92 3.52 -11.54 -17.47
N SER A 93 3.90 -12.81 -17.44
CA SER A 93 4.30 -13.49 -16.21
C SER A 93 5.65 -12.98 -15.73
N VAL A 94 5.78 -12.74 -14.44
CA VAL A 94 7.06 -12.44 -13.79
C VAL A 94 7.65 -13.76 -13.32
N ASP A 95 8.81 -14.12 -13.91
CA ASP A 95 9.50 -15.36 -13.58
C ASP A 95 10.26 -15.21 -12.27
N ASN A 96 10.33 -16.29 -11.48
CA ASN A 96 11.21 -16.35 -10.33
C ASN A 96 12.63 -16.71 -10.82
N SER A 97 13.49 -15.71 -10.92
CA SER A 97 14.87 -15.86 -11.41
C SER A 97 15.84 -16.39 -10.34
N GLY A 98 15.40 -16.39 -9.07
CA GLY A 98 16.26 -16.70 -7.92
C GLY A 98 17.06 -15.50 -7.41
N ASP A 99 16.76 -14.31 -7.90
CA ASP A 99 17.28 -13.01 -7.46
C ASP A 99 16.09 -12.05 -7.27
N TYR A 100 16.29 -10.74 -7.24
CA TYR A 100 15.19 -9.77 -7.15
C TYR A 100 14.41 -9.69 -8.47
N ASP A 101 13.13 -10.05 -8.44
CA ASP A 101 12.25 -10.05 -9.62
C ASP A 101 11.31 -8.84 -9.64
N LEU A 102 11.08 -8.21 -8.50
CA LEU A 102 10.17 -7.08 -8.35
C LEU A 102 10.88 -5.90 -7.67
N GLY A 103 10.79 -4.73 -8.29
CA GLY A 103 11.19 -3.47 -7.69
C GLY A 103 9.95 -2.61 -7.42
N ILE A 104 9.77 -2.16 -6.18
CA ILE A 104 8.65 -1.31 -5.76
C ILE A 104 9.23 -0.07 -5.10
N LEU A 105 9.00 1.09 -5.72
CA LEU A 105 9.47 2.37 -5.21
C LEU A 105 8.52 2.88 -4.12
N GLY A 106 9.08 3.24 -2.98
CA GLY A 106 8.45 3.99 -1.90
C GLY A 106 9.09 5.37 -1.74
N ASN A 107 8.80 6.05 -0.65
CA ASN A 107 9.41 7.33 -0.32
C ASN A 107 10.09 7.31 1.05
N SER A 108 10.47 6.14 1.53
CA SER A 108 11.16 5.94 2.81
C SER A 108 12.54 6.60 2.83
N PHE A 109 12.94 7.05 3.99
CA PHE A 109 14.29 7.53 4.29
C PHE A 109 14.65 7.17 5.74
N GLY A 110 15.90 7.35 6.14
CA GLY A 110 16.34 6.97 7.48
C GLY A 110 15.47 7.58 8.58
N GLY A 111 14.86 6.75 9.40
CA GLY A 111 13.92 7.12 10.46
C GLY A 111 12.48 7.39 9.99
N SER A 112 12.16 7.11 8.73
CA SER A 112 10.81 7.22 8.17
C SER A 112 10.48 6.01 7.30
N SER A 113 10.47 4.83 7.90
CA SER A 113 10.03 3.59 7.27
C SER A 113 8.55 3.35 7.54
N GLU A 114 7.79 3.13 6.46
CA GLU A 114 6.34 2.85 6.50
C GLU A 114 6.05 1.53 5.80
N PRO A 115 6.48 0.39 6.40
CA PRO A 115 6.63 -0.89 5.71
C PRO A 115 5.34 -1.44 5.15
N GLY A 116 5.36 -1.80 3.88
CA GLY A 116 4.30 -2.53 3.21
C GLY A 116 4.70 -3.97 2.89
N ILE A 117 3.79 -4.91 3.14
CA ILE A 117 3.97 -6.32 2.81
C ILE A 117 3.56 -6.56 1.37
N VAL A 118 4.36 -7.31 0.62
CA VAL A 118 4.07 -7.68 -0.76
C VAL A 118 3.38 -9.04 -0.79
N TRP A 119 2.31 -9.12 -1.57
CA TRP A 119 1.61 -10.35 -1.87
C TRP A 119 1.62 -10.59 -3.37
N VAL A 120 1.78 -11.81 -3.78
CA VAL A 120 1.77 -12.22 -5.18
C VAL A 120 0.67 -13.24 -5.42
N MET A 121 0.11 -13.24 -6.63
CA MET A 121 -0.93 -14.18 -7.06
C MET A 121 -0.60 -14.68 -8.46
N GLN A 122 -0.84 -15.96 -8.67
CA GLN A 122 -0.87 -16.57 -9.99
C GLN A 122 -2.31 -16.62 -10.48
N ASP A 123 -2.54 -16.24 -11.74
CA ASP A 123 -3.82 -16.43 -12.42
C ASP A 123 -3.96 -17.92 -12.80
N GLU A 124 -4.49 -18.73 -11.89
CA GLU A 124 -4.60 -20.17 -12.04
C GLU A 124 -5.75 -20.58 -12.97
N ASN A 125 -6.79 -19.76 -13.02
CA ASN A 125 -7.97 -20.02 -13.84
C ASN A 125 -7.93 -19.34 -15.22
N GLY A 126 -6.96 -18.48 -15.50
CA GLY A 126 -6.71 -17.83 -16.78
C GLY A 126 -7.70 -16.73 -17.15
N ASN A 127 -8.46 -16.21 -16.18
CA ASN A 127 -9.48 -15.19 -16.43
C ASN A 127 -8.93 -13.75 -16.44
N GLY A 128 -7.66 -13.56 -16.03
CA GLY A 128 -7.01 -12.25 -15.98
C GLY A 128 -7.50 -11.35 -14.85
N LEU A 129 -8.13 -11.93 -13.81
CA LEU A 129 -8.62 -11.23 -12.63
C LEU A 129 -7.80 -11.58 -11.38
N PRO A 130 -7.73 -10.72 -10.37
CA PRO A 130 -6.98 -10.96 -9.15
C PRO A 130 -7.81 -11.76 -8.12
N ASP A 131 -8.42 -12.86 -8.52
CA ASP A 131 -9.40 -13.63 -7.74
C ASP A 131 -8.93 -15.05 -7.34
N ASP A 132 -7.67 -15.39 -7.64
CA ASP A 132 -7.05 -16.65 -7.23
C ASP A 132 -6.31 -16.53 -5.88
N THR A 133 -5.50 -17.53 -5.54
CA THR A 133 -4.80 -17.58 -4.25
C THR A 133 -3.66 -16.57 -4.16
N TRP A 134 -3.67 -15.76 -3.12
CA TRP A 134 -2.62 -14.80 -2.80
C TRP A 134 -1.60 -15.39 -1.83
N TYR A 135 -0.33 -15.18 -2.11
CA TYR A 135 0.81 -15.62 -1.30
C TYR A 135 1.57 -14.41 -0.77
N GLU A 136 1.74 -14.36 0.54
CA GLU A 136 2.59 -13.36 1.20
C GLU A 136 4.06 -13.67 0.94
N LEU A 137 4.80 -12.69 0.45
CA LEU A 137 6.26 -12.81 0.37
C LEU A 137 6.88 -12.65 1.76
N ALA A 138 7.89 -13.48 2.03
CA ALA A 138 8.59 -13.42 3.30
C ALA A 138 9.38 -12.12 3.45
N GLY A 139 9.47 -11.66 4.69
CA GLY A 139 10.34 -10.57 5.10
C GLY A 139 11.04 -10.93 6.42
N SER A 140 11.85 -10.03 6.92
CA SER A 140 12.69 -10.24 8.12
C SER A 140 11.89 -10.55 9.39
N GLU A 141 10.59 -10.22 9.40
CA GLU A 141 9.70 -10.48 10.55
C GLU A 141 8.85 -11.75 10.39
N THR A 142 8.96 -12.45 9.25
CA THR A 142 8.17 -13.66 9.00
C THR A 142 8.50 -14.75 10.02
N GLY A 143 7.47 -15.27 10.68
CA GLY A 143 7.61 -16.33 11.69
C GLY A 143 8.07 -15.87 13.08
N LYS A 144 8.27 -14.58 13.29
CA LYS A 144 8.53 -14.05 14.63
C LYS A 144 7.26 -14.05 15.47
N GLU A 145 7.40 -14.21 16.78
CA GLU A 145 6.29 -14.29 17.73
C GLU A 145 5.45 -13.00 17.76
N GLU A 146 6.09 -11.86 17.57
CA GLU A 146 5.42 -10.56 17.58
C GLU A 146 4.70 -10.22 16.27
N THR A 147 4.90 -11.03 15.23
CA THR A 147 4.21 -10.87 13.93
C THR A 147 2.85 -11.56 13.97
N ILE A 148 1.78 -10.80 13.85
CA ILE A 148 0.42 -11.31 14.00
C ILE A 148 -0.18 -11.62 12.64
N GLN A 149 -0.39 -12.90 12.35
CA GLN A 149 -1.11 -13.35 11.16
C GLN A 149 -2.62 -13.15 11.35
N ASP A 150 -3.33 -12.99 10.23
CA ASP A 150 -4.79 -12.82 10.23
C ASP A 150 -5.27 -11.69 11.15
N TYR A 151 -4.49 -10.60 11.21
CA TYR A 151 -4.88 -9.41 11.94
C TYR A 151 -5.91 -8.63 11.13
N GLU A 152 -6.97 -8.18 11.79
CA GLU A 152 -8.08 -7.45 11.17
C GLU A 152 -8.30 -6.14 11.90
N VAL A 153 -8.50 -5.07 11.13
CA VAL A 153 -8.90 -3.76 11.66
C VAL A 153 -10.15 -3.28 10.93
N THR A 154 -11.18 -2.94 11.69
CA THR A 154 -12.39 -2.30 11.20
C THR A 154 -12.32 -0.80 11.46
N TYR A 155 -12.41 -0.03 10.40
CA TYR A 155 -12.45 1.44 10.44
C TYR A 155 -13.88 1.93 10.30
N TYR A 156 -14.24 2.95 11.07
CA TYR A 156 -15.59 3.53 11.10
C TYR A 156 -15.59 4.92 10.48
N ARG A 157 -16.55 5.17 9.60
CA ARG A 157 -16.72 6.49 8.96
C ARG A 157 -17.01 7.54 10.01
N PRO A 158 -16.30 8.67 10.05
CA PRO A 158 -16.63 9.80 10.92
C PRO A 158 -18.01 10.36 10.58
N THR A 159 -18.77 10.75 11.62
CA THR A 159 -20.12 11.32 11.48
C THR A 159 -20.13 12.79 11.02
N ALA A 160 -18.99 13.46 11.06
CA ALA A 160 -18.81 14.83 10.62
C ALA A 160 -17.40 15.07 10.06
N PRO A 161 -17.20 16.13 9.25
CA PRO A 161 -15.89 16.54 8.79
C PRO A 161 -14.90 16.81 9.93
N GLN A 162 -13.62 16.59 9.65
CA GLN A 162 -12.51 16.94 10.54
C GLN A 162 -12.56 16.22 11.91
N MET A 163 -13.14 15.05 11.93
CA MET A 163 -13.13 14.16 13.10
C MET A 163 -12.12 13.03 12.90
N PRO A 164 -11.54 12.48 13.98
CA PRO A 164 -10.71 11.29 13.94
C PRO A 164 -11.50 10.08 13.41
N VAL A 165 -10.78 9.13 12.82
CA VAL A 165 -11.35 7.87 12.35
C VAL A 165 -11.20 6.83 13.44
N GLN A 166 -12.31 6.36 14.01
CA GLN A 166 -12.31 5.30 15.01
C GLN A 166 -12.00 3.95 14.35
N TRP A 167 -11.30 3.09 15.09
CA TRP A 167 -11.03 1.72 14.65
C TRP A 167 -11.17 0.71 15.81
N LYS A 168 -11.39 -0.55 15.43
CA LYS A 168 -11.32 -1.72 16.31
C LYS A 168 -10.62 -2.86 15.61
N ASP A 169 -9.87 -3.67 16.37
CA ASP A 169 -9.21 -4.86 15.83
C ASP A 169 -9.88 -6.16 16.30
N ASN A 170 -9.44 -7.28 15.72
CA ASN A 170 -9.92 -8.62 16.09
C ASN A 170 -9.24 -9.18 17.37
N LYS A 171 -8.41 -8.39 18.04
CA LYS A 171 -7.79 -8.72 19.34
C LYS A 171 -8.49 -8.04 20.52
N GLY A 172 -9.49 -7.21 20.23
CA GLY A 172 -10.27 -6.49 21.24
C GLY A 172 -9.74 -5.09 21.57
N ASN A 173 -8.74 -4.62 20.82
CA ASN A 173 -8.27 -3.24 20.97
C ASN A 173 -9.10 -2.28 20.14
N SER A 174 -9.07 -1.00 20.51
CA SER A 174 -9.70 0.09 19.78
C SER A 174 -8.87 1.37 19.94
N GLY A 175 -9.02 2.27 19.01
CA GLY A 175 -8.36 3.56 19.01
C GLY A 175 -8.89 4.46 17.92
N GLU A 176 -8.12 5.48 17.61
CA GLU A 176 -8.46 6.43 16.56
C GLU A 176 -7.24 6.83 15.74
N ILE A 177 -7.47 7.21 14.50
CA ILE A 177 -6.53 7.94 13.67
C ILE A 177 -6.85 9.42 13.89
N ASP A 178 -5.93 10.12 14.53
CA ASP A 178 -6.10 11.53 14.92
C ASP A 178 -6.26 12.43 13.70
N TYR A 179 -7.13 13.44 13.82
CA TYR A 179 -7.24 14.49 12.82
C TYR A 179 -6.20 15.60 13.08
N LEU A 180 -5.34 15.84 12.07
CA LEU A 180 -4.23 16.80 12.16
C LEU A 180 -4.65 18.21 11.70
N LYS A 181 -5.19 19.00 12.60
CA LYS A 181 -5.77 20.34 12.35
C LYS A 181 -4.83 21.34 11.67
N VAL A 182 -3.52 21.17 11.80
CA VAL A 182 -2.54 22.14 11.30
C VAL A 182 -2.07 21.81 9.89
N TYR A 183 -1.86 20.52 9.58
CA TYR A 183 -1.16 20.09 8.38
C TYR A 183 -2.11 19.51 7.30
N HIS A 184 -2.88 18.50 7.64
CA HIS A 184 -3.71 17.73 6.70
C HIS A 184 -5.18 18.07 6.94
N LYS A 185 -5.68 19.13 6.26
CA LYS A 185 -6.95 19.80 6.57
C LYS A 185 -8.13 19.36 5.73
N GLN A 186 -7.99 18.32 4.89
CA GLN A 186 -9.12 17.77 4.16
C GLN A 186 -10.20 17.28 5.15
N ASP A 187 -11.46 17.31 4.71
CA ASP A 187 -12.59 17.04 5.60
C ASP A 187 -12.60 15.62 6.17
N TYR A 188 -12.06 14.63 5.42
CA TYR A 188 -12.10 13.24 5.84
C TYR A 188 -10.77 12.53 5.56
N TYR A 189 -10.31 11.72 6.50
CA TYR A 189 -9.22 10.75 6.32
C TYR A 189 -9.76 9.37 5.92
N TYR A 190 -11.06 9.15 5.99
CA TYR A 190 -11.74 7.96 5.51
C TYR A 190 -11.95 8.08 4.00
N PRO A 191 -11.58 7.08 3.17
CA PRO A 191 -11.68 7.20 1.71
C PRO A 191 -13.09 7.51 1.23
N LEU A 192 -13.27 8.53 0.38
CA LEU A 192 -14.58 8.99 -0.07
C LEU A 192 -15.29 8.01 -0.99
N TRP A 193 -14.54 7.11 -1.65
CA TRP A 193 -15.07 6.09 -2.56
C TRP A 193 -15.50 4.79 -1.87
N ILE A 194 -15.28 4.65 -0.57
CA ILE A 194 -15.80 3.53 0.22
C ILE A 194 -17.16 3.94 0.77
N ASP A 195 -18.24 3.57 0.06
CA ASP A 195 -19.61 3.91 0.45
C ASP A 195 -20.17 2.90 1.48
N LYS A 196 -19.54 2.88 2.66
CA LYS A 196 -19.94 2.05 3.82
C LYS A 196 -19.66 2.83 5.10
N ASP A 197 -20.48 2.61 6.13
CA ASP A 197 -20.26 3.21 7.46
C ASP A 197 -19.03 2.64 8.17
N SER A 198 -18.60 1.44 7.76
CA SER A 198 -17.36 0.82 8.21
C SER A 198 -16.85 -0.19 7.18
N TYR A 199 -15.54 -0.46 7.20
CA TYR A 199 -14.94 -1.55 6.44
C TYR A 199 -13.79 -2.17 7.21
N THR A 200 -13.55 -3.45 6.96
CA THR A 200 -12.50 -4.23 7.62
C THR A 200 -11.40 -4.54 6.63
N LEU A 201 -10.17 -4.27 7.03
CA LEU A 201 -8.96 -4.67 6.32
C LEU A 201 -8.26 -5.77 7.09
N LYS A 202 -7.64 -6.69 6.35
CA LYS A 202 -6.99 -7.88 6.91
C LYS A 202 -5.61 -8.07 6.30
N GLY A 203 -4.68 -8.58 7.11
CA GLY A 203 -3.32 -8.90 6.67
C GLY A 203 -2.45 -9.35 7.83
N THR A 204 -1.14 -9.32 7.61
CA THR A 204 -0.14 -9.57 8.63
C THR A 204 0.24 -8.25 9.29
N CYS A 205 0.21 -8.20 10.61
CA CYS A 205 0.61 -7.04 11.39
C CYS A 205 2.03 -7.24 11.92
N LEU A 206 2.93 -6.39 11.48
CA LEU A 206 4.31 -6.33 11.98
C LEU A 206 4.33 -5.64 13.35
N LYS A 207 5.30 -6.01 14.20
CA LYS A 207 5.56 -5.27 15.42
C LYS A 207 6.01 -3.85 15.08
N ALA A 208 5.29 -2.85 15.57
CA ALA A 208 5.66 -1.45 15.35
C ALA A 208 7.06 -1.13 15.86
N ARG A 209 7.83 -0.38 15.07
CA ARG A 209 9.18 0.10 15.38
C ARG A 209 9.22 1.63 15.51
N ASN A 210 8.07 2.26 15.63
CA ASN A 210 7.98 3.71 15.81
C ASN A 210 8.14 4.11 17.29
N TYR A 211 8.80 5.22 17.52
CA TYR A 211 8.94 5.81 18.84
C TYR A 211 9.04 7.33 18.78
N ASP A 212 8.66 7.99 19.87
CA ASP A 212 8.81 9.43 20.00
C ASP A 212 10.23 9.79 20.50
N ALA A 213 11.09 10.22 19.59
CA ALA A 213 12.45 10.62 19.91
C ALA A 213 12.52 11.93 20.71
N SER A 214 11.45 12.73 20.73
CA SER A 214 11.38 13.97 21.54
C SER A 214 10.96 13.72 22.98
N GLY A 215 10.31 12.58 23.27
CA GLY A 215 9.65 12.31 24.55
C GLY A 215 8.48 13.25 24.87
N LYS A 216 7.98 14.00 23.87
CA LYS A 216 6.92 15.01 24.01
C LYS A 216 5.81 14.88 22.94
N GLY A 217 5.81 13.81 22.13
CA GLY A 217 4.86 13.61 21.04
C GLY A 217 5.07 14.53 19.84
N THR A 218 6.27 15.12 19.68
CA THR A 218 6.52 16.13 18.64
C THR A 218 7.50 15.68 17.56
N TYR A 219 8.20 14.56 17.78
CA TYR A 219 9.14 14.02 16.80
C TYR A 219 9.15 12.50 16.86
N TRP A 220 8.50 11.89 15.89
CA TRP A 220 8.39 10.45 15.75
C TRP A 220 9.44 9.93 14.77
N VAL A 221 10.03 8.80 15.10
CA VAL A 221 10.96 8.05 14.26
C VAL A 221 10.34 6.69 13.97
N ASN A 222 10.41 6.25 12.74
CA ASN A 222 9.98 4.93 12.30
C ASN A 222 11.23 4.18 11.83
N ASP A 223 11.74 3.29 12.68
CA ASP A 223 12.92 2.49 12.35
C ASP A 223 12.60 1.47 11.25
N GLU A 224 13.62 1.18 10.46
CA GLU A 224 13.56 0.22 9.36
C GLU A 224 13.49 -1.23 9.83
N TYR A 225 12.97 -2.08 8.96
CA TYR A 225 13.05 -3.54 9.03
C TYR A 225 14.18 -4.03 8.12
N ASP A 226 14.74 -5.20 8.40
CA ASP A 226 15.98 -5.61 7.76
C ASP A 226 15.82 -5.86 6.26
N TRP A 227 14.74 -6.56 5.84
CA TRP A 227 14.49 -6.87 4.42
C TRP A 227 13.05 -7.32 4.16
N GLY A 228 12.64 -7.29 2.89
CA GLY A 228 11.40 -7.90 2.37
C GLY A 228 10.17 -7.02 2.46
N TYR A 229 10.30 -5.73 2.70
CA TYR A 229 9.17 -4.79 2.81
C TYR A 229 9.37 -3.59 1.88
N VAL A 230 8.28 -3.18 1.25
CA VAL A 230 8.27 -1.93 0.45
C VAL A 230 8.13 -0.71 1.36
N ASP A 231 8.53 0.46 0.88
CA ASP A 231 8.52 1.72 1.62
C ASP A 231 9.26 1.62 2.97
N ASN A 232 10.34 0.89 2.96
CA ASN A 232 11.17 0.57 4.10
C ASN A 232 12.63 0.88 3.77
N PHE A 233 13.28 1.71 4.57
CA PHE A 233 14.68 2.10 4.38
C PHE A 233 15.63 0.96 4.74
N SER A 234 15.46 -0.18 4.04
CA SER A 234 16.17 -1.43 4.30
C SER A 234 17.68 -1.28 4.13
N PRO A 235 18.50 -1.87 5.01
CA PRO A 235 19.94 -1.92 4.82
C PRO A 235 20.38 -2.95 3.75
N VAL A 236 19.48 -3.85 3.32
CA VAL A 236 19.82 -5.03 2.49
C VAL A 236 19.26 -4.91 1.07
N ASP A 237 17.95 -4.67 0.93
CA ASP A 237 17.22 -4.77 -0.34
C ASP A 237 16.71 -3.43 -0.89
N ARG A 238 17.23 -2.33 -0.38
CA ARG A 238 16.92 -1.00 -0.91
C ARG A 238 17.43 -0.83 -2.32
N LEU A 239 16.59 -0.30 -3.22
CA LEU A 239 17.00 0.05 -4.56
C LEU A 239 18.07 1.15 -4.54
N THR A 240 19.05 1.05 -5.46
CA THR A 240 20.09 2.05 -5.57
C THR A 240 19.51 3.35 -6.14
N GLY A 241 19.67 4.44 -5.41
CA GLY A 241 19.17 5.76 -5.81
C GLY A 241 17.98 6.26 -4.99
N ASP A 242 17.52 5.47 -4.04
CA ASP A 242 16.53 5.87 -3.03
C ASP A 242 17.20 6.59 -1.85
#